data_adbd58fa183773f28d6f13f6bd890c4d
#
_entry.id   adbd58fa183773f28d6f13f6bd890c4d
#
_cell.length_a   1.000
_cell.length_b   1.000
_cell.length_c   1.000
_cell.angle_alpha   90.00
_cell.angle_beta   90.00
_cell.angle_gamma   90.00
#
_symmetry.space_group_name_H-M   'P 1'
#
loop_
_entity.id
_entity.type
_entity.pdbx_description
1 polymer ?
#
loop_
_entity_poly.entity_id
_entity_poly.type
_entity_poly.pdbx_seq_one_letter_code
_entity_poly.pdbx_strand_id
1 'polypeptide(L)' 'LHTAADSLPTLDLPRLGIAPEHYEAIEKAVKELSRQGLEVKIVK' A
#
# COMPACT_ATOMS: atom_id res chain seq x y z
N LEU A 1 19.40 -9.71 11.11
CA LEU A 1 19.26 -9.47 10.88
C LEU A 1 18.43 -9.25 10.11
N HIS A 2 17.70 -9.03 9.82
CA HIS A 2 16.96 -8.86 9.19
C HIS A 2 16.48 -8.05 8.63
N THR A 3 15.99 -7.88 7.91
CA THR A 3 15.78 -6.92 7.12
C THR A 3 14.40 -6.48 7.18
N ALA A 4 14.15 -5.35 7.77
CA ALA A 4 12.85 -4.77 7.89
C ALA A 4 12.28 -4.37 6.54
N ALA A 5 13.13 -4.15 5.60
CA ALA A 5 12.69 -3.72 4.28
C ALA A 5 11.80 -4.77 3.62
N ASP A 6 12.04 -6.04 3.94
CA ASP A 6 11.24 -7.09 3.35
C ASP A 6 9.93 -7.31 4.08
N SER A 7 9.72 -6.58 5.16
CA SER A 7 8.54 -6.74 5.98
C SER A 7 7.51 -5.65 5.76
N LEU A 8 7.62 -4.92 4.68
CA LEU A 8 6.66 -3.87 4.39
C LEU A 8 5.26 -4.46 4.21
N PRO A 9 4.26 -3.81 4.79
CA PRO A 9 2.90 -4.26 4.58
C PRO A 9 2.53 -4.13 3.12
N THR A 10 1.83 -5.11 2.61
CA THR A 10 1.43 -5.14 1.22
C THR A 10 -0.07 -5.06 1.11
N LEU A 11 -0.55 -4.16 0.26
CA LEU A 11 -1.97 -4.02 -0.01
C LEU A 11 -2.25 -4.59 -1.39
N ASP A 12 -2.81 -5.79 -1.41
CA ASP A 12 -3.14 -6.47 -2.65
C ASP A 12 -4.58 -6.14 -3.01
N LEU A 13 -4.77 -5.10 -3.78
CA LEU A 13 -6.10 -4.59 -4.07
C LEU A 13 -6.98 -5.60 -4.81
N PRO A 14 -6.49 -6.26 -5.87
CA PRO A 14 -7.33 -7.25 -6.56
C PRO A 14 -7.74 -8.38 -5.64
N ARG A 15 -6.86 -8.80 -4.78
CA ARG A 15 -7.15 -9.90 -3.88
C ARG A 15 -8.19 -9.53 -2.85
N LEU A 16 -8.22 -8.26 -2.48
CA LEU A 16 -9.20 -7.78 -1.52
C LEU A 16 -10.56 -7.53 -2.15
N GLY A 17 -10.65 -7.65 -3.46
CA GLY A 17 -11.91 -7.44 -4.15
C GLY A 17 -12.27 -5.98 -4.29
N ILE A 18 -11.29 -5.12 -4.31
CA ILE A 18 -11.52 -3.69 -4.40
C ILE A 18 -11.67 -3.30 -5.86
N ALA A 19 -12.70 -2.52 -6.14
CA ALA A 19 -12.94 -2.07 -7.51
C ALA A 19 -11.84 -1.13 -7.97
N PRO A 20 -11.48 -1.18 -9.27
CA PRO A 20 -10.40 -0.34 -9.78
C PRO A 20 -10.66 1.14 -9.59
N GLU A 21 -11.92 1.54 -9.55
CA GLU A 21 -12.22 2.96 -9.38
C GLU A 21 -11.77 3.48 -8.03
N HIS A 22 -11.55 2.59 -7.08
CA HIS A 22 -11.08 2.99 -5.74
C HIS A 22 -9.58 3.00 -5.64
N TYR A 23 -8.89 2.50 -6.66
CA TYR A 23 -7.43 2.41 -6.60
C TYR A 23 -6.79 3.78 -6.39
N GLU A 24 -7.30 4.80 -7.10
CA GLU A 24 -6.72 6.12 -7.00
C GLU A 24 -6.83 6.68 -5.59
N ALA A 25 -7.99 6.51 -4.98
CA ALA A 25 -8.19 7.01 -3.63
C ALA A 25 -7.25 6.31 -2.65
N ILE A 26 -7.08 5.01 -2.84
CA ILE A 26 -6.21 4.25 -1.96
C ILE A 26 -4.76 4.68 -2.15
N GLU A 27 -4.36 4.91 -3.40
CA GLU A 27 -3.00 5.35 -3.66
C GLU A 27 -2.73 6.70 -3.02
N LYS A 28 -3.71 7.58 -3.06
CA LYS A 28 -3.54 8.88 -2.42
C LYS A 28 -3.36 8.74 -0.92
N ALA A 29 -4.17 7.87 -0.32
CA ALA A 29 -4.05 7.66 1.12
C ALA A 29 -2.68 7.08 1.47
N VAL A 30 -2.21 6.16 0.67
CA VAL A 30 -0.90 5.55 0.93
C VAL A 30 0.21 6.59 0.77
N LYS A 31 0.06 7.48 -0.20
CA LYS A 31 1.04 8.54 -0.37
C LYS A 31 1.12 9.41 0.86
N GLU A 32 -0.04 9.75 1.43
CA GLU A 32 -0.06 10.56 2.64
C GLU A 32 0.62 9.85 3.79
N LEU A 33 0.36 8.55 3.93
CA LEU A 33 1.01 7.78 4.96
C LEU A 33 2.52 7.73 4.77
N SER A 34 2.94 7.62 3.52
CA SER A 34 4.36 7.57 3.22
C SER A 34 5.04 8.87 3.64
N ARG A 35 4.36 9.99 3.46
CA ARG A 35 4.92 11.27 3.87
C ARG A 35 5.10 11.35 5.38
N GLN A 36 4.32 10.57 6.11
CA GLN A 36 4.41 10.56 7.57
C GLN A 36 5.36 9.50 8.08
N GLY A 37 6.03 8.81 7.17
CA GLY A 37 7.00 7.82 7.58
C GLY A 37 6.50 6.39 7.51
N LEU A 38 5.27 6.20 7.08
CA LEU A 38 4.71 4.86 6.93
C LEU A 38 4.75 4.46 5.46
N GLU A 39 5.37 3.32 5.19
CA GLU A 39 5.48 2.85 3.83
C GLU A 39 4.63 1.62 3.64
N VAL A 40 3.87 1.60 2.55
CA VAL A 40 3.01 0.48 2.22
C VAL A 40 3.20 0.15 0.75
N LYS A 41 3.28 -1.13 0.45
CA LYS A 41 3.43 -1.57 -0.91
C LYS A 41 2.06 -1.85 -1.49
N ILE A 42 1.79 -1.34 -2.68
CA ILE A 42 0.50 -1.54 -3.33
C ILE A 42 0.65 -2.46 -4.51
N VAL A 43 -0.22 -3.44 -4.58
CA VAL A 43 -0.31 -4.36 -5.71
C VAL A 43 -1.64 -4.09 -6.41
N LYS A 44 -1.58 -3.80 -7.70
CA LYS A 44 -2.78 -3.61 -8.51
C LYS A 44 -2.95 -4.78 -9.47
#